data_ba469c64f47e5119b1a5af088563a0a0
#
_entry.id   ba469c64f47e5119b1a5af088563a0a0
#
_cell.length_a   1.000
_cell.length_b   1.000
_cell.length_c   1.000
_cell.angle_alpha   90.00
_cell.angle_beta   90.00
_cell.angle_gamma   90.00
#
_symmetry.space_group_name_H-M   'P 1'
#
loop_
_entity.id
_entity.type
_entity.pdbx_description
1 polymer ?
#
loop_
_entity_poly.entity_id
_entity_poly.type
_entity_poly.pdbx_seq_one_letter_code
_entity_poly.pdbx_strand_id
1 'polypeptide(L)'
;MLGYEHPHFGCFPAVVTTDHGQGRITTVGTLPSPGLAADLLRWLVEPAGTAEDPWAGRPGSTTVHSATNAAGGRVHVLHNWGWEPVTVDLPAPMLDVLATGPAERLTSVRLGAWDVRVLREPGADDRMR
;
A
#
# COMPACT_ATOMS: atom_id res chain seq x y z
N MET A 1 -13.32 -21.75 -3.46
CA MET A 1 -13.42 -21.91 -4.94
C MET A 1 -14.47 -20.95 -5.45
N LEU A 2 -14.15 -20.17 -6.49
CA LEU A 2 -15.13 -19.33 -7.22
C LEU A 2 -15.32 -19.92 -8.61
N GLY A 3 -16.56 -19.96 -9.11
CA GLY A 3 -16.90 -20.46 -10.43
C GLY A 3 -17.41 -19.36 -11.35
N TYR A 4 -17.51 -19.64 -12.63
CA TYR A 4 -18.14 -18.75 -13.60
C TYR A 4 -19.68 -18.91 -13.56
N GLU A 5 -20.37 -17.80 -13.58
CA GLU A 5 -21.83 -17.76 -13.77
C GLU A 5 -22.13 -17.68 -15.27
N HIS A 6 -21.89 -18.79 -15.98
CA HIS A 6 -22.04 -18.86 -17.44
C HIS A 6 -22.56 -20.25 -17.88
N PRO A 7 -23.52 -20.33 -18.84
CA PRO A 7 -24.11 -21.60 -19.28
C PRO A 7 -23.10 -22.65 -19.78
N HIS A 8 -22.00 -22.21 -20.40
CA HIS A 8 -20.99 -23.12 -20.96
C HIS A 8 -19.74 -23.24 -20.08
N PHE A 9 -19.41 -22.20 -19.30
CA PHE A 9 -18.17 -22.17 -18.48
C PHE A 9 -18.43 -22.37 -16.99
N GLY A 10 -19.69 -22.46 -16.55
CA GLY A 10 -20.03 -22.63 -15.14
C GLY A 10 -19.49 -23.91 -14.50
N CYS A 11 -19.08 -24.90 -15.29
CA CYS A 11 -18.42 -26.11 -14.80
C CYS A 11 -16.91 -25.91 -14.51
N PHE A 12 -16.31 -24.79 -14.92
CA PHE A 12 -14.92 -24.50 -14.67
C PHE A 12 -14.75 -23.51 -13.50
N PRO A 13 -13.75 -23.74 -12.64
CA PRO A 13 -13.46 -22.80 -11.57
C PRO A 13 -12.73 -21.56 -12.12
N ALA A 14 -13.17 -20.39 -11.70
CA ALA A 14 -12.49 -19.11 -12.00
C ALA A 14 -11.32 -18.84 -11.03
N VAL A 15 -11.44 -19.32 -9.78
CA VAL A 15 -10.39 -19.23 -8.75
C VAL A 15 -10.31 -20.56 -8.02
N VAL A 16 -9.11 -21.12 -7.95
CA VAL A 16 -8.80 -22.36 -7.25
C VAL A 16 -7.70 -22.10 -6.23
N THR A 17 -7.86 -22.66 -5.04
CA THR A 17 -6.82 -22.67 -4.01
C THR A 17 -6.52 -24.10 -3.61
N THR A 18 -5.24 -24.42 -3.49
CA THR A 18 -4.73 -25.71 -3.06
C THR A 18 -3.69 -25.51 -1.96
N ASP A 19 -3.78 -26.28 -0.90
CA ASP A 19 -2.78 -26.27 0.15
C ASP A 19 -1.47 -26.88 -0.34
N HIS A 20 -0.35 -26.27 0.02
CA HIS A 20 0.99 -26.73 -0.31
C HIS A 20 1.95 -26.50 0.87
N GLY A 21 2.33 -27.57 1.55
CA GLY A 21 3.11 -27.48 2.79
C GLY A 21 2.38 -26.69 3.87
N GLN A 22 3.02 -25.67 4.41
CA GLN A 22 2.43 -24.74 5.38
C GLN A 22 1.76 -23.53 4.73
N GLY A 23 1.73 -23.46 3.42
CA GLY A 23 1.15 -22.38 2.65
C GLY A 23 0.07 -22.88 1.69
N ARG A 24 -0.36 -21.99 0.81
CA ARG A 24 -1.33 -22.30 -0.24
C ARG A 24 -0.97 -21.61 -1.54
N ILE A 25 -1.38 -22.22 -2.64
CA ILE A 25 -1.26 -21.68 -3.98
C ILE A 25 -2.67 -21.35 -4.46
N THR A 26 -2.89 -20.12 -4.87
CA THR A 26 -4.16 -19.68 -5.45
C THR A 26 -3.94 -19.30 -6.91
N THR A 27 -4.68 -19.94 -7.79
CA THR A 27 -4.69 -19.65 -9.22
C THR A 27 -5.96 -18.89 -9.57
N VAL A 28 -5.81 -17.74 -10.21
CA VAL A 28 -6.91 -16.91 -10.73
C VAL A 28 -6.94 -17.08 -12.24
N GLY A 29 -7.94 -17.81 -12.74
CA GLY A 29 -8.14 -18.15 -14.15
C GLY A 29 -8.97 -17.13 -14.93
N THR A 30 -9.21 -15.95 -14.37
CA THR A 30 -9.99 -14.88 -14.99
C THR A 30 -9.31 -13.53 -14.80
N LEU A 31 -9.70 -12.53 -15.60
CA LEU A 31 -9.31 -11.15 -15.35
C LEU A 31 -10.29 -10.56 -14.31
N PRO A 32 -9.86 -10.33 -13.07
CA PRO A 32 -10.74 -9.82 -12.04
C PRO A 32 -11.11 -8.35 -12.28
N SER A 33 -12.34 -7.99 -11.96
CA SER A 33 -12.70 -6.58 -11.82
C SER A 33 -11.91 -5.94 -10.66
N PRO A 34 -11.77 -4.61 -10.59
CA PRO A 34 -11.06 -3.95 -9.48
C PRO A 34 -11.60 -4.34 -8.10
N GLY A 35 -12.93 -4.50 -7.95
CA GLY A 35 -13.55 -4.94 -6.71
C GLY A 35 -13.17 -6.38 -6.34
N LEU A 36 -13.29 -7.31 -7.28
CA LEU A 36 -12.88 -8.71 -7.07
C LEU A 36 -11.38 -8.83 -6.77
N ALA A 37 -10.55 -8.05 -7.46
CA ALA A 37 -9.11 -8.04 -7.20
C ALA A 37 -8.79 -7.58 -5.76
N ALA A 38 -9.46 -6.53 -5.28
CA ALA A 38 -9.30 -6.02 -3.92
C ALA A 38 -9.74 -7.07 -2.88
N ASP A 39 -10.87 -7.75 -3.10
CA ASP A 39 -11.39 -8.78 -2.20
C ASP A 39 -10.49 -10.02 -2.18
N LEU A 40 -10.00 -10.45 -3.34
CA LEU A 40 -9.04 -11.55 -3.44
C LEU A 40 -7.73 -11.24 -2.72
N LEU A 41 -7.18 -10.05 -2.90
CA LEU A 41 -5.95 -9.63 -2.22
C LEU A 41 -6.15 -9.59 -0.70
N ARG A 42 -7.26 -9.02 -0.23
CA ARG A 42 -7.59 -8.98 1.20
C ARG A 42 -7.67 -10.39 1.77
N TRP A 43 -8.39 -11.29 1.10
CA TRP A 43 -8.53 -12.69 1.51
C TRP A 43 -7.20 -13.46 1.50
N LEU A 44 -6.29 -13.17 0.55
CA LEU A 44 -4.97 -13.81 0.47
C LEU A 44 -4.03 -13.36 1.60
N VAL A 45 -4.14 -12.10 2.02
CA VAL A 45 -3.24 -11.48 3.01
C VAL A 45 -3.71 -11.74 4.44
N GLU A 46 -5.03 -11.82 4.68
CA GLU A 46 -5.62 -12.00 5.99
C GLU A 46 -5.01 -13.15 6.83
N PRO A 47 -4.79 -14.37 6.29
CA PRO A 47 -4.19 -15.46 7.06
C PRO A 47 -2.69 -15.31 7.33
N ALA A 48 -2.02 -14.41 6.63
CA ALA A 48 -0.59 -14.15 6.83
C ALA A 48 -0.31 -13.33 8.10
N GLY A 49 -1.35 -12.88 8.80
CA GLY A 49 -1.22 -12.14 10.05
C GLY A 49 -0.40 -10.87 9.87
N THR A 50 -0.61 -10.15 8.77
CA THR A 50 0.09 -8.89 8.53
C THR A 50 -0.18 -7.92 9.66
N ALA A 51 0.88 -7.35 10.21
CA ALA A 51 0.77 -6.23 11.15
C ALA A 51 -0.14 -5.14 10.55
N GLU A 52 -0.88 -4.45 11.40
CA GLU A 52 -1.71 -3.33 10.96
C GLU A 52 -0.90 -2.42 10.02
N ASP A 53 -1.42 -2.16 8.84
CA ASP A 53 -0.79 -1.23 7.91
C ASP A 53 -0.91 0.19 8.50
N PRO A 54 0.18 0.83 8.95
CA PRO A 54 0.12 2.17 9.53
C PRO A 54 -0.36 3.23 8.53
N TRP A 55 -0.41 2.88 7.24
CA TRP A 55 -0.90 3.70 6.15
C TRP A 55 -2.33 3.31 5.72
N ALA A 56 -3.04 2.52 6.55
CA ALA A 56 -4.45 2.23 6.31
C ALA A 56 -5.25 3.52 6.22
N GLY A 57 -6.21 3.59 5.29
CA GLY A 57 -7.01 4.80 5.07
C GLY A 57 -6.43 5.81 4.08
N ARG A 58 -5.22 5.59 3.56
CA ARG A 58 -4.69 6.42 2.45
C ARG A 58 -5.60 6.34 1.22
N PRO A 59 -5.67 7.40 0.41
CA PRO A 59 -6.43 7.40 -0.85
C PRO A 59 -5.99 6.25 -1.76
N GLY A 60 -6.95 5.60 -2.43
CA GLY A 60 -6.70 4.42 -3.27
C GLY A 60 -5.78 4.68 -4.48
N SER A 61 -5.61 5.95 -4.88
CA SER A 61 -4.66 6.35 -5.92
C SER A 61 -3.22 6.44 -5.42
N THR A 62 -2.95 6.23 -4.11
CA THR A 62 -1.62 6.38 -3.54
C THR A 62 -0.97 5.05 -3.21
N THR A 63 0.35 4.99 -3.41
CA THR A 63 1.19 3.89 -2.91
C THR A 63 2.25 4.44 -1.97
N VAL A 64 2.63 3.64 -0.99
CA VAL A 64 3.70 3.95 -0.05
C VAL A 64 4.70 2.82 -0.05
N HIS A 65 5.96 3.16 -0.25
CA HIS A 65 7.09 2.25 -0.13
C HIS A 65 7.98 2.72 1.02
N SER A 66 8.25 1.82 1.96
CA SER A 66 9.05 2.11 3.15
C SER A 66 10.35 1.32 3.12
N ALA A 67 11.45 1.99 3.47
CA ALA A 67 12.76 1.37 3.58
C ALA A 67 13.52 1.92 4.79
N THR A 68 14.50 1.18 5.26
CA THR A 68 15.43 1.64 6.29
C THR A 68 16.75 1.98 5.60
N ASN A 69 17.26 3.18 5.84
CA ASN A 69 18.55 3.59 5.30
C ASN A 69 19.73 3.00 6.10
N ALA A 70 20.95 3.16 5.60
CA ALA A 70 22.16 2.61 6.24
C ALA A 70 22.41 3.15 7.68
N ALA A 71 21.85 4.30 8.03
CA ALA A 71 21.92 4.88 9.38
C ALA A 71 20.77 4.42 10.30
N GLY A 72 19.93 3.47 9.85
CA GLY A 72 18.81 2.96 10.62
C GLY A 72 17.54 3.84 10.59
N GLY A 73 17.56 4.96 9.88
CA GLY A 73 16.40 5.84 9.74
C GLY A 73 15.39 5.30 8.72
N ARG A 74 14.11 5.41 9.03
CA ARG A 74 13.04 5.02 8.09
C ARG A 74 12.73 6.14 7.10
N VAL A 75 12.59 5.73 5.86
CA VAL A 75 12.25 6.61 4.74
C VAL A 75 11.03 6.04 4.03
N HIS A 76 10.12 6.90 3.64
CA HIS A 76 8.88 6.55 2.95
C HIS A 76 8.79 7.34 1.64
N VAL A 77 8.50 6.63 0.56
CA VAL A 77 8.23 7.24 -0.75
C VAL A 77 6.74 7.10 -1.04
N LEU A 78 6.08 8.22 -1.17
CA LEU A 78 4.65 8.31 -1.46
C LEU A 78 4.46 8.72 -2.92
N HIS A 79 3.62 7.98 -3.64
CA HIS A 79 3.22 8.32 -5.01
C HIS A 79 1.71 8.51 -5.07
N ASN A 80 1.26 9.55 -5.74
CA ASN A 80 -0.11 9.66 -6.22
C ASN A 80 -0.13 9.31 -7.71
N TRP A 81 -0.77 8.20 -8.06
CA TRP A 81 -0.96 7.72 -9.43
C TRP A 81 -2.23 8.28 -10.08
N GLY A 82 -2.96 9.14 -9.38
CA GLY A 82 -4.17 9.77 -9.85
C GLY A 82 -3.92 11.12 -10.52
N TRP A 83 -4.92 11.58 -11.27
CA TRP A 83 -4.94 12.91 -11.90
C TRP A 83 -5.43 14.01 -10.97
N GLU A 84 -6.06 13.63 -9.85
CA GLU A 84 -6.56 14.56 -8.85
C GLU A 84 -5.59 14.68 -7.68
N PRO A 85 -5.39 15.88 -7.13
CA PRO A 85 -4.62 16.07 -5.92
C PRO A 85 -5.27 15.35 -4.74
N VAL A 86 -4.45 14.75 -3.89
CA VAL A 86 -4.90 14.06 -2.68
C VAL A 86 -4.11 14.52 -1.46
N THR A 87 -4.71 14.38 -0.28
CA THR A 87 -4.03 14.57 1.00
C THR A 87 -3.90 13.21 1.68
N VAL A 88 -2.71 12.92 2.17
CA VAL A 88 -2.39 11.70 2.90
C VAL A 88 -2.04 12.08 4.33
N ASP A 89 -2.78 11.53 5.30
CA ASP A 89 -2.44 11.64 6.71
C ASP A 89 -1.27 10.72 7.02
N LEU A 90 -0.31 11.22 7.78
CA LEU A 90 0.90 10.49 8.11
C LEU A 90 0.72 9.76 9.44
N PRO A 91 1.19 8.51 9.57
CA PRO A 91 1.04 7.73 10.80
C PRO A 91 1.82 8.33 11.99
N ALA A 92 2.79 9.16 11.70
CA ALA A 92 3.58 9.93 12.68
C ALA A 92 4.09 11.22 12.03
N PRO A 93 4.51 12.24 12.81
CA PRO A 93 5.13 13.43 12.25
C PRO A 93 6.41 13.07 11.49
N MET A 94 6.53 13.51 10.23
CA MET A 94 7.66 13.23 9.33
C MET A 94 8.23 14.51 8.74
N LEU A 95 9.41 14.39 8.17
CA LEU A 95 10.13 15.48 7.51
C LEU A 95 10.18 15.21 6.00
N ASP A 96 9.85 16.20 5.19
CA ASP A 96 10.00 16.10 3.73
C ASP A 96 11.49 16.27 3.37
N VAL A 97 12.06 15.24 2.76
CA VAL A 97 13.50 15.20 2.38
C VAL A 97 13.79 16.10 1.18
N LEU A 98 12.78 16.35 0.35
CA LEU A 98 12.92 17.11 -0.90
C LEU A 98 12.52 18.59 -0.72
N ALA A 99 12.00 18.98 0.44
CA ALA A 99 11.62 20.37 0.69
C ALA A 99 12.85 21.29 0.73
N THR A 100 12.75 22.41 0.04
CA THR A 100 13.80 23.46 -0.03
C THR A 100 13.57 24.54 1.03
N GLY A 101 13.43 24.16 2.28
CA GLY A 101 13.16 25.11 3.37
C GLY A 101 13.59 24.57 4.72
N PRO A 102 13.31 25.28 5.82
CA PRO A 102 13.53 24.74 7.15
C PRO A 102 12.76 23.43 7.30
N ALA A 103 13.39 22.46 7.97
CA ALA A 103 12.80 21.15 8.18
C ALA A 103 11.54 21.26 9.06
N GLU A 104 10.37 21.21 8.47
CA GLU A 104 9.09 21.26 9.15
C GLU A 104 8.54 19.84 9.34
N ARG A 105 7.96 19.57 10.50
CA ARG A 105 7.33 18.29 10.80
C ARG A 105 5.91 18.30 10.28
N LEU A 106 5.65 17.43 9.33
CA LEU A 106 4.35 17.26 8.70
C LEU A 106 3.58 16.14 9.38
N THR A 107 2.29 16.33 9.62
CA THR A 107 1.32 15.31 10.04
C THR A 107 0.42 14.87 8.90
N SER A 108 0.41 15.62 7.81
CA SER A 108 -0.23 15.26 6.55
C SER A 108 0.58 15.85 5.40
N VAL A 109 0.42 15.29 4.21
CA VAL A 109 1.09 15.78 3.00
C VAL A 109 0.10 15.82 1.85
N ARG A 110 0.14 16.91 1.08
CA ARG A 110 -0.61 17.03 -0.18
C ARG A 110 0.27 16.59 -1.34
N LEU A 111 -0.24 15.66 -2.13
CA LEU A 111 0.34 15.25 -3.39
C LEU A 111 -0.53 15.79 -4.53
N GLY A 112 0.09 16.44 -5.51
CA GLY A 112 -0.55 16.80 -6.77
C GLY A 112 -0.83 15.56 -7.65
N ALA A 113 -1.31 15.80 -8.88
CA ALA A 113 -1.45 14.74 -9.87
C ALA A 113 -0.07 14.16 -10.22
N TRP A 114 0.09 12.83 -10.18
CA TRP A 114 1.34 12.13 -10.50
C TRP A 114 2.55 12.61 -9.67
N ASP A 115 2.29 13.10 -8.47
CA ASP A 115 3.31 13.67 -7.58
C ASP A 115 3.97 12.58 -6.72
N VAL A 116 5.18 12.88 -6.29
CA VAL A 116 6.00 12.02 -5.42
C VAL A 116 6.51 12.84 -4.25
N ARG A 117 6.43 12.27 -3.04
CA ARG A 117 7.08 12.81 -1.84
C ARG A 117 7.99 11.78 -1.20
N VAL A 118 9.11 12.26 -0.70
CA VAL A 118 10.05 11.44 0.05
C VAL A 118 10.09 11.98 1.47
N LEU A 119 9.55 11.19 2.40
CA LEU A 119 9.45 11.55 3.80
C LEU A 119 10.40 10.70 4.63
N ARG A 120 10.93 11.25 5.71
CA ARG A 120 11.70 10.50 6.70
C ARG A 120 11.12 10.66 8.09
N GLU A 121 11.21 9.63 8.90
CA GLU A 121 10.91 9.74 10.32
C GLU A 121 11.99 10.60 11.00
N PRO A 122 11.62 11.44 11.99
CA PRO A 122 12.62 12.23 12.74
C PRO A 122 13.57 11.32 13.49
N GLY A 123 14.86 11.54 13.30
CA GLY A 123 15.92 10.88 14.08
C GLY A 123 16.03 11.44 15.51
N ALA A 124 16.88 10.80 16.32
CA ALA A 124 17.18 11.30 17.67
C ALA A 124 17.74 12.73 17.67
N ASP A 125 18.56 13.06 16.67
CA ASP A 125 19.18 14.37 16.51
C ASP A 125 18.18 15.48 16.13
N ASP A 126 17.07 15.14 15.50
CA ASP A 126 16.03 16.11 15.11
C ASP A 126 15.12 16.51 16.29
N ARG A 127 15.27 15.89 17.46
CA ARG A 127 14.50 16.20 18.66
C ARG A 127 15.05 17.37 19.47
N MET A 128 16.27 17.79 19.18
CA MET A 128 16.99 18.81 19.91
C MET A 128 17.13 20.15 19.15
N ARG A 129 16.42 20.31 18.02
CA ARG A 129 16.40 21.59 17.27
C ARG A 129 15.04 22.24 17.27
#